data_0d73e8f74805a2aaa271fafddfb0e885
#
_entry.id   0d73e8f74805a2aaa271fafddfb0e885
#
_cell.length_a   1.000
_cell.length_b   1.000
_cell.length_c   1.000
_cell.angle_alpha   90.00
_cell.angle_beta   90.00
_cell.angle_gamma   90.00
#
_symmetry.space_group_name_H-M   'P 1'
#
loop_
_entity.id
_entity.type
_entity.pdbx_description
1 polymer ?
#
loop_
_entity_poly.entity_id
_entity_poly.type
_entity_poly.pdbx_seq_one_letter_code
_entity_poly.pdbx_strand_id
1 'polypeptide(L)'
;EIMPSLVGSEMCIRDSPLYRRQGIGEKLLCTLLGSATDYSAQPDDSGTADDADKRPMVWAHGDLSAASHLAQKLHLERSRELLQMSCSPANLTTALPSLPANSEILTFTEADNRFGETAMNAEIVRVNNAAFSWHPEQSGWDTAQVVSHRNEPWFTSDDCFVALAPGDGSTTFGDAGAVSGTSGARPRVAGFVWTKIHGVSTDASTELSTGKIGELYLVGVDPAMQGQRIGTVLTSLALRQLATRHVSQFILYVEGDNTAALKVYERHGFTISRCDVAYRYDRCKYPLTEPR
;
A
#
# COMPACT_ATOMS: atom_id res chain seq x y z
N GLU A 1 -10.44 -12.56 -7.27
CA GLU A 1 -10.49 -11.23 -6.66
C GLU A 1 -9.15 -10.96 -6.00
N ILE A 2 -8.29 -10.18 -6.67
CA ILE A 2 -7.03 -9.72 -6.09
C ILE A 2 -7.43 -8.54 -5.21
N MET A 3 -7.69 -8.81 -3.94
CA MET A 3 -7.84 -7.75 -2.94
C MET A 3 -6.44 -7.39 -2.45
N PRO A 4 -6.05 -6.12 -2.41
CA PRO A 4 -4.96 -5.73 -1.55
C PRO A 4 -5.41 -6.12 -0.13
N SER A 5 -4.64 -6.95 0.56
CA SER A 5 -4.88 -7.21 1.97
C SER A 5 -4.44 -5.99 2.78
N LEU A 6 -5.14 -4.90 2.59
CA LEU A 6 -5.11 -3.78 3.50
C LEU A 6 -5.94 -4.21 4.71
N VAL A 7 -5.28 -4.32 5.81
CA VAL A 7 -5.69 -4.70 7.15
C VAL A 7 -7.15 -4.33 7.44
N GLY A 8 -7.99 -5.35 7.64
CA GLY A 8 -9.37 -5.19 8.07
C GLY A 8 -10.30 -6.19 7.36
N SER A 9 -11.27 -6.71 8.07
CA SER A 9 -12.33 -7.51 7.48
C SER A 9 -13.24 -6.60 6.64
N GLU A 10 -13.02 -6.55 5.34
CA GLU A 10 -13.92 -5.84 4.42
C GLU A 10 -15.19 -6.66 4.18
N MET A 11 -16.35 -6.06 4.41
CA MET A 11 -17.62 -6.62 3.98
C MET A 11 -17.98 -6.13 2.59
N CYS A 12 -18.04 -7.06 1.61
CA CYS A 12 -18.48 -6.73 0.26
C CYS A 12 -19.99 -6.82 0.14
N ILE A 13 -20.64 -5.73 -0.30
CA ILE A 13 -22.05 -5.75 -0.70
C ILE A 13 -22.11 -6.02 -2.19
N ARG A 14 -22.70 -7.14 -2.59
CA ARG A 14 -22.95 -7.48 -3.99
C ARG A 14 -24.40 -7.92 -4.17
N ASP A 15 -25.06 -7.34 -5.16
CA ASP A 15 -26.40 -7.79 -5.57
C ASP A 15 -26.32 -8.74 -6.78
N SER A 16 -27.24 -9.70 -6.83
CA SER A 16 -27.42 -10.51 -8.03
C SER A 16 -27.94 -9.64 -9.18
N PRO A 17 -27.41 -9.77 -10.40
CA PRO A 17 -27.87 -8.99 -11.56
C PRO A 17 -29.40 -9.00 -11.75
N LEU A 18 -30.06 -10.10 -11.41
CA LEU A 18 -31.53 -10.26 -11.53
C LEU A 18 -32.32 -9.39 -10.54
N TYR A 19 -31.69 -8.96 -9.42
CA TYR A 19 -32.34 -8.19 -8.37
C TYR A 19 -31.84 -6.75 -8.28
N ARG A 20 -31.05 -6.30 -9.24
CA ARG A 20 -30.58 -4.91 -9.31
C ARG A 20 -31.74 -3.93 -9.47
N ARG A 21 -31.51 -2.68 -9.07
CA ARG A 21 -32.50 -1.57 -9.14
C ARG A 21 -33.75 -1.76 -8.27
N GLN A 22 -33.74 -2.66 -7.28
CA GLN A 22 -34.81 -2.88 -6.31
C GLN A 22 -34.55 -2.24 -4.95
N GLY A 23 -33.53 -1.39 -4.82
CA GLY A 23 -33.20 -0.72 -3.55
C GLY A 23 -32.47 -1.61 -2.53
N ILE A 24 -32.11 -2.86 -2.86
CA ILE A 24 -31.49 -3.81 -1.91
C ILE A 24 -30.14 -3.26 -1.42
N GLY A 25 -29.27 -2.82 -2.30
CA GLY A 25 -27.95 -2.25 -1.96
C GLY A 25 -28.08 -1.01 -1.05
N GLU A 26 -29.05 -0.17 -1.31
CA GLU A 26 -29.36 1.01 -0.48
C GLU A 26 -29.76 0.60 0.95
N LYS A 27 -30.72 -0.33 1.07
CA LYS A 27 -31.18 -0.83 2.39
C LYS A 27 -30.03 -1.48 3.18
N LEU A 28 -29.22 -2.32 2.52
CA LEU A 28 -28.06 -2.95 3.16
C LEU A 28 -27.06 -1.90 3.65
N LEU A 29 -26.73 -0.94 2.80
CA LEU A 29 -25.78 0.11 3.16
C LEU A 29 -26.29 1.01 4.29
N CYS A 30 -27.56 1.42 4.26
CA CYS A 30 -28.17 2.17 5.36
C CYS A 30 -28.15 1.40 6.68
N THR A 31 -28.44 0.10 6.65
CA THR A 31 -28.39 -0.75 7.85
C THR A 31 -26.98 -0.84 8.41
N LEU A 32 -25.98 -1.06 7.55
CA LEU A 32 -24.57 -1.13 7.97
C LEU A 32 -24.07 0.18 8.54
N LEU A 33 -24.36 1.30 7.87
CA LEU A 33 -23.96 2.63 8.35
C LEU A 33 -24.67 2.98 9.66
N GLY A 34 -25.93 2.60 9.83
CA GLY A 34 -26.67 2.77 11.09
C GLY A 34 -26.02 1.97 12.23
N SER A 35 -25.73 0.70 12.02
CA SER A 35 -25.11 -0.18 13.03
C SER A 35 -23.68 0.25 13.38
N ALA A 36 -22.89 0.70 12.40
CA ALA A 36 -21.52 1.17 12.61
C ALA A 36 -21.46 2.47 13.46
N THR A 37 -22.49 3.29 13.37
CA THR A 37 -22.61 4.52 14.18
C THR A 37 -22.96 4.25 15.63
N ASP A 38 -23.67 3.17 15.93
CA ASP A 38 -24.00 2.77 17.31
C ASP A 38 -22.76 2.27 18.07
N TYR A 39 -21.80 1.67 17.35
CA TYR A 39 -20.55 1.18 17.93
C TYR A 39 -19.55 2.30 18.26
N SER A 40 -19.56 3.40 17.48
CA SER A 40 -18.70 4.58 17.72
C SER A 40 -19.26 5.55 18.78
N ALA A 41 -20.47 5.32 19.27
CA ALA A 41 -21.16 6.18 20.27
C ALA A 41 -20.82 5.82 21.72
N GLN A 42 -19.85 4.94 22.00
CA GLN A 42 -19.32 4.82 23.37
C GLN A 42 -18.44 6.05 23.64
N PRO A 43 -18.78 6.90 24.61
CA PRO A 43 -17.99 8.09 24.93
C PRO A 43 -16.65 7.65 25.52
N ASP A 44 -15.61 7.73 24.69
CA ASP A 44 -14.25 7.76 25.17
C ASP A 44 -13.98 9.20 25.61
N ASP A 45 -13.71 9.41 26.87
CA ASP A 45 -13.73 10.71 27.59
C ASP A 45 -12.53 11.62 27.23
N SER A 46 -11.88 11.41 26.08
CA SER A 46 -10.76 12.21 25.57
C SER A 46 -11.17 13.00 24.33
N GLY A 47 -11.89 14.10 24.52
CA GLY A 47 -12.25 15.05 23.46
C GLY A 47 -11.04 15.71 22.80
N THR A 48 -10.31 14.98 21.96
CA THR A 48 -9.25 15.50 21.10
C THR A 48 -9.71 15.47 19.64
N ALA A 49 -9.24 16.43 18.84
CA ALA A 49 -9.62 16.74 17.46
C ALA A 49 -9.46 15.60 16.43
N ASP A 50 -9.28 14.36 16.86
CA ASP A 50 -9.01 13.15 16.08
C ASP A 50 -10.28 12.38 15.67
N ASP A 51 -11.46 12.86 16.09
CA ASP A 51 -12.74 12.16 15.89
C ASP A 51 -13.27 12.22 14.44
N ALA A 52 -12.73 13.12 13.62
CA ALA A 52 -13.15 13.25 12.21
C ALA A 52 -12.74 12.03 11.37
N ASP A 53 -11.75 11.25 11.80
CA ASP A 53 -11.22 10.11 11.06
C ASP A 53 -11.88 8.77 11.41
N LYS A 54 -12.70 8.71 12.46
CA LYS A 54 -13.44 7.50 12.91
C LYS A 54 -14.78 7.29 12.19
N ARG A 55 -15.15 8.17 11.26
CA ARG A 55 -16.42 8.04 10.52
C ARG A 55 -16.43 6.77 9.66
N PRO A 56 -17.57 6.05 9.58
CA PRO A 56 -17.68 4.87 8.73
C PRO A 56 -17.28 5.17 7.28
N MET A 57 -16.47 4.28 6.70
CA MET A 57 -15.98 4.39 5.35
C MET A 57 -16.44 3.21 4.51
N VAL A 58 -16.84 3.48 3.27
CA VAL A 58 -17.32 2.48 2.32
C VAL A 58 -16.49 2.58 1.04
N TRP A 59 -15.93 1.46 0.59
CA TRP A 59 -15.19 1.40 -0.66
C TRP A 59 -16.10 1.03 -1.84
N ALA A 60 -15.97 1.78 -2.92
CA ALA A 60 -16.56 1.48 -4.22
C ALA A 60 -15.44 1.06 -5.19
N HIS A 61 -15.34 -0.23 -5.46
CA HIS A 61 -14.33 -0.75 -6.37
C HIS A 61 -14.67 -0.44 -7.83
N GLY A 62 -13.72 0.16 -8.55
CA GLY A 62 -13.83 0.50 -9.96
C GLY A 62 -14.59 1.79 -10.25
N ASP A 63 -14.94 2.59 -9.24
CA ASP A 63 -15.72 3.85 -9.34
C ASP A 63 -16.93 3.73 -10.29
N LEU A 64 -17.68 2.63 -10.16
CA LEU A 64 -18.83 2.35 -11.02
C LEU A 64 -19.92 3.42 -10.82
N SER A 65 -20.51 3.87 -11.91
CA SER A 65 -21.58 4.89 -11.89
C SER A 65 -22.74 4.54 -10.94
N ALA A 66 -23.07 3.27 -10.78
CA ALA A 66 -24.10 2.82 -9.85
C ALA A 66 -23.69 3.05 -8.38
N ALA A 67 -22.42 2.86 -8.03
CA ALA A 67 -21.90 3.11 -6.70
C ALA A 67 -21.83 4.60 -6.40
N SER A 68 -21.33 5.42 -7.33
CA SER A 68 -21.27 6.87 -7.18
C SER A 68 -22.66 7.51 -7.07
N HIS A 69 -23.66 7.04 -7.83
CA HIS A 69 -25.05 7.49 -7.69
C HIS A 69 -25.64 7.10 -6.32
N LEU A 70 -25.35 5.89 -5.82
CA LEU A 70 -25.82 5.48 -4.50
C LEU A 70 -25.15 6.30 -3.40
N ALA A 71 -23.84 6.53 -3.50
CA ALA A 71 -23.12 7.40 -2.58
C ALA A 71 -23.71 8.83 -2.55
N GLN A 72 -23.97 9.41 -3.73
CA GLN A 72 -24.60 10.72 -3.84
C GLN A 72 -26.01 10.75 -3.21
N LYS A 73 -26.82 9.71 -3.47
CA LYS A 73 -28.18 9.59 -2.90
C LYS A 73 -28.16 9.52 -1.38
N LEU A 74 -27.15 8.86 -0.80
CA LEU A 74 -26.96 8.71 0.65
C LEU A 74 -26.11 9.83 1.26
N HIS A 75 -25.80 10.88 0.50
CA HIS A 75 -24.96 12.00 0.93
C HIS A 75 -23.59 11.58 1.49
N LEU A 76 -23.02 10.50 0.92
CA LEU A 76 -21.65 10.09 1.26
C LEU A 76 -20.65 11.02 0.58
N GLU A 77 -19.63 11.43 1.30
CA GLU A 77 -18.58 12.32 0.80
C GLU A 77 -17.39 11.49 0.26
N ARG A 78 -16.95 11.78 -0.99
CA ARG A 78 -15.73 11.18 -1.56
C ARG A 78 -14.53 11.62 -0.72
N SER A 79 -13.78 10.69 -0.17
CA SER A 79 -12.70 10.97 0.78
C SER A 79 -11.33 10.53 0.32
N ARG A 80 -11.22 9.39 -0.38
CA ARG A 80 -9.95 8.85 -0.87
C ARG A 80 -10.13 8.21 -2.24
N GLU A 81 -9.06 8.18 -3.00
CA GLU A 81 -8.95 7.47 -4.27
C GLU A 81 -7.74 6.56 -4.25
N LEU A 82 -7.96 5.26 -4.38
CA LEU A 82 -6.89 4.28 -4.53
C LEU A 82 -6.82 3.88 -6.00
N LEU A 83 -5.74 4.27 -6.64
CA LEU A 83 -5.48 3.95 -8.05
C LEU A 83 -4.75 2.63 -8.16
N GLN A 84 -5.29 1.70 -8.92
CA GLN A 84 -4.52 0.57 -9.43
C GLN A 84 -3.87 1.01 -10.73
N MET A 85 -2.56 0.88 -10.81
CA MET A 85 -1.82 1.12 -12.05
C MET A 85 -1.26 -0.19 -12.58
N SER A 86 -1.11 -0.28 -13.89
CA SER A 86 -0.56 -1.48 -14.53
C SER A 86 0.42 -1.12 -15.65
N CYS A 87 1.38 -2.04 -15.88
CA CYS A 87 2.37 -1.93 -16.93
C CYS A 87 2.70 -3.32 -17.51
N SER A 88 2.99 -3.38 -18.80
CA SER A 88 3.49 -4.61 -19.43
C SER A 88 5.00 -4.77 -19.19
N PRO A 89 5.51 -5.99 -18.91
CA PRO A 89 6.94 -6.26 -18.87
C PRO A 89 7.70 -5.85 -20.15
N ALA A 90 7.01 -5.83 -21.29
CA ALA A 90 7.60 -5.38 -22.56
C ALA A 90 7.98 -3.89 -22.56
N ASN A 91 7.40 -3.09 -21.67
CA ASN A 91 7.70 -1.65 -21.55
C ASN A 91 8.87 -1.37 -20.60
N LEU A 92 9.51 -2.40 -20.05
CA LEU A 92 10.57 -2.25 -19.07
C LEU A 92 11.79 -1.55 -19.67
N THR A 93 12.16 -0.40 -19.12
CA THR A 93 13.36 0.31 -19.51
C THR A 93 14.61 -0.44 -19.04
N THR A 94 15.57 -0.64 -19.94
CA THR A 94 16.79 -1.41 -19.64
C THR A 94 17.83 -0.62 -18.82
N ALA A 95 17.78 0.71 -18.82
CA ALA A 95 18.72 1.54 -18.09
C ALA A 95 18.32 1.67 -16.60
N LEU A 96 19.25 1.35 -15.69
CA LEU A 96 19.07 1.67 -14.27
C LEU A 96 19.53 3.12 -14.03
N PRO A 97 18.74 3.93 -13.31
CA PRO A 97 19.22 5.21 -12.83
C PRO A 97 20.42 5.01 -11.90
N SER A 98 21.36 5.96 -11.90
CA SER A 98 22.48 5.94 -10.97
C SER A 98 21.99 6.20 -9.54
N LEU A 99 22.54 5.46 -8.59
CA LEU A 99 22.38 5.72 -7.17
C LEU A 99 23.13 6.97 -6.73
N PRO A 100 22.71 7.61 -5.64
CA PRO A 100 23.53 8.61 -4.96
C PRO A 100 24.91 8.03 -4.60
N ALA A 101 25.93 8.88 -4.54
CA ALA A 101 27.27 8.47 -4.13
C ALA A 101 27.24 7.83 -2.73
N ASN A 102 28.02 6.77 -2.55
CA ASN A 102 28.11 5.98 -1.31
C ASN A 102 26.79 5.30 -0.87
N SER A 103 25.84 5.15 -1.79
CA SER A 103 24.64 4.33 -1.57
C SER A 103 24.85 2.92 -2.15
N GLU A 104 24.24 1.94 -1.52
CA GLU A 104 24.30 0.52 -1.90
C GLU A 104 22.87 -0.04 -1.93
N ILE A 105 22.61 -1.02 -2.81
CA ILE A 105 21.36 -1.77 -2.78
C ILE A 105 21.68 -3.24 -2.49
N LEU A 106 20.92 -3.80 -1.57
CA LEU A 106 20.98 -5.20 -1.20
C LEU A 106 19.59 -5.83 -1.35
N THR A 107 19.53 -7.12 -1.62
CA THR A 107 18.32 -7.90 -1.35
C THR A 107 18.10 -7.98 0.16
N PHE A 108 16.88 -8.32 0.57
CA PHE A 108 16.61 -8.53 2.02
C PHE A 108 17.47 -9.69 2.55
N THR A 109 17.67 -10.74 1.77
CA THR A 109 18.58 -11.86 2.15
C THR A 109 20.00 -11.37 2.44
N GLU A 110 20.57 -10.55 1.55
CA GLU A 110 21.93 -10.02 1.72
C GLU A 110 22.00 -9.05 2.93
N ALA A 111 20.98 -8.22 3.12
CA ALA A 111 20.90 -7.30 4.23
C ALA A 111 20.75 -8.00 5.58
N ASP A 112 19.90 -9.03 5.67
CA ASP A 112 19.74 -9.84 6.87
C ASP A 112 21.02 -10.60 7.23
N ASN A 113 21.72 -11.16 6.24
CA ASN A 113 23.00 -11.83 6.46
C ASN A 113 24.08 -10.87 6.97
N ARG A 114 24.04 -9.61 6.55
CA ARG A 114 25.05 -8.61 6.91
C ARG A 114 24.78 -7.89 8.22
N PHE A 115 23.52 -7.59 8.53
CA PHE A 115 23.13 -6.76 9.65
C PHE A 115 22.27 -7.45 10.70
N GLY A 116 21.73 -8.62 10.38
CA GLY A 116 20.77 -9.37 11.17
C GLY A 116 19.32 -8.97 10.89
N GLU A 117 18.44 -9.96 10.83
CA GLU A 117 17.01 -9.76 10.52
C GLU A 117 16.31 -8.80 11.49
N THR A 118 16.59 -8.92 12.79
CA THR A 118 15.99 -8.05 13.82
C THR A 118 16.32 -6.58 13.59
N ALA A 119 17.57 -6.27 13.24
CA ALA A 119 18.01 -4.92 12.97
C ALA A 119 17.38 -4.38 11.68
N MET A 120 17.29 -5.24 10.65
CA MET A 120 16.63 -4.88 9.40
C MET A 120 15.13 -4.62 9.59
N ASN A 121 14.44 -5.45 10.37
CA ASN A 121 13.02 -5.25 10.66
C ASN A 121 12.78 -3.91 11.38
N ALA A 122 13.64 -3.53 12.34
CA ALA A 122 13.55 -2.24 13.01
C ALA A 122 13.75 -1.06 12.05
N GLU A 123 14.72 -1.16 11.12
CA GLU A 123 14.94 -0.12 10.11
C GLU A 123 13.79 -0.03 9.09
N ILE A 124 13.19 -1.14 8.69
CA ILE A 124 11.99 -1.16 7.85
C ILE A 124 10.83 -0.44 8.57
N VAL A 125 10.57 -0.75 9.84
CA VAL A 125 9.57 -0.04 10.67
C VAL A 125 9.83 1.46 10.67
N ARG A 126 11.08 1.86 10.93
CA ARG A 126 11.45 3.27 10.98
C ARG A 126 11.16 3.98 9.65
N VAL A 127 11.60 3.40 8.54
CA VAL A 127 11.39 3.99 7.21
C VAL A 127 9.91 3.98 6.83
N ASN A 128 9.20 2.87 7.10
CA ASN A 128 7.77 2.76 6.82
C ASN A 128 6.98 3.85 7.55
N ASN A 129 7.15 3.97 8.87
CA ASN A 129 6.40 4.93 9.66
C ASN A 129 6.75 6.39 9.31
N ALA A 130 7.98 6.64 8.89
CA ALA A 130 8.37 7.96 8.40
C ALA A 130 7.77 8.27 7.01
N ALA A 131 7.81 7.31 6.09
CA ALA A 131 7.32 7.47 4.72
C ALA A 131 5.78 7.57 4.64
N PHE A 132 5.09 6.84 5.53
CA PHE A 132 3.63 6.72 5.55
C PHE A 132 2.99 7.33 6.81
N SER A 133 3.64 8.32 7.45
CA SER A 133 3.13 8.96 8.66
C SER A 133 1.72 9.55 8.53
N TRP A 134 1.33 9.89 7.32
CA TRP A 134 0.01 10.44 6.96
C TRP A 134 -1.03 9.36 6.62
N HIS A 135 -0.60 8.10 6.42
CA HIS A 135 -1.48 7.05 5.91
C HIS A 135 -2.16 6.31 7.08
N PRO A 136 -3.50 6.24 7.13
CA PRO A 136 -4.21 5.69 8.29
C PRO A 136 -3.96 4.19 8.54
N GLU A 137 -3.64 3.43 7.48
CA GLU A 137 -3.50 1.97 7.56
C GLU A 137 -2.04 1.48 7.47
N GLN A 138 -1.12 2.34 7.01
CA GLN A 138 0.29 1.99 6.84
C GLN A 138 1.21 2.68 7.85
N SER A 139 0.70 3.66 8.61
CA SER A 139 1.44 4.29 9.70
C SER A 139 1.40 3.44 10.98
N GLY A 140 2.36 3.68 11.86
CA GLY A 140 2.35 3.07 13.19
C GLY A 140 2.67 1.57 13.23
N TRP A 141 3.33 1.06 12.20
CA TRP A 141 3.79 -0.34 12.21
C TRP A 141 4.79 -0.58 13.35
N ASP A 142 4.75 -1.79 13.90
CA ASP A 142 5.75 -2.34 14.79
C ASP A 142 6.53 -3.48 14.12
N THR A 143 7.52 -4.00 14.82
CA THR A 143 8.34 -5.10 14.31
C THR A 143 7.55 -6.41 14.15
N ALA A 144 6.49 -6.63 14.94
CA ALA A 144 5.66 -7.82 14.83
C ALA A 144 4.87 -7.82 13.52
N GLN A 145 4.39 -6.65 13.07
CA GLN A 145 3.72 -6.52 11.79
C GLN A 145 4.68 -6.78 10.61
N VAL A 146 5.91 -6.26 10.66
CA VAL A 146 6.94 -6.56 9.63
C VAL A 146 7.23 -8.06 9.59
N VAL A 147 7.43 -8.69 10.74
CA VAL A 147 7.66 -10.15 10.83
C VAL A 147 6.46 -10.93 10.30
N SER A 148 5.23 -10.50 10.63
CA SER A 148 4.01 -11.14 10.09
C SER A 148 3.98 -11.12 8.56
N HIS A 149 4.25 -9.95 7.95
CA HIS A 149 4.30 -9.84 6.48
C HIS A 149 5.43 -10.67 5.86
N ARG A 150 6.58 -10.75 6.50
CA ARG A 150 7.71 -11.58 6.03
C ARG A 150 7.45 -13.08 6.13
N ASN A 151 6.53 -13.49 6.99
CA ASN A 151 6.09 -14.88 7.13
C ASN A 151 4.95 -15.26 6.17
N GLU A 152 4.44 -14.31 5.40
CA GLU A 152 3.40 -14.59 4.40
C GLU A 152 3.94 -15.51 3.29
N PRO A 153 3.14 -16.49 2.81
CA PRO A 153 3.58 -17.46 1.81
C PRO A 153 4.05 -16.84 0.49
N TRP A 154 3.62 -15.60 0.21
CA TRP A 154 4.02 -14.88 -1.00
C TRP A 154 5.32 -14.08 -0.85
N PHE A 155 5.81 -13.87 0.37
CA PHE A 155 7.00 -13.07 0.60
C PHE A 155 8.27 -13.86 0.23
N THR A 156 9.16 -13.21 -0.51
CA THR A 156 10.44 -13.77 -0.90
C THR A 156 11.53 -12.70 -0.72
N SER A 157 12.44 -12.92 0.23
CA SER A 157 13.50 -11.95 0.58
C SER A 157 14.42 -11.60 -0.58
N ASP A 158 14.62 -12.53 -1.53
CA ASP A 158 15.44 -12.29 -2.74
C ASP A 158 14.73 -11.41 -3.79
N ASP A 159 13.43 -11.26 -3.68
CA ASP A 159 12.65 -10.42 -4.59
C ASP A 159 12.36 -9.02 -4.00
N CYS A 160 12.85 -8.76 -2.79
CA CYS A 160 12.71 -7.50 -2.06
C CYS A 160 14.07 -6.83 -1.87
N PHE A 161 14.10 -5.49 -1.92
CA PHE A 161 15.36 -4.73 -1.90
C PHE A 161 15.33 -3.63 -0.85
N VAL A 162 16.51 -3.34 -0.29
CA VAL A 162 16.77 -2.17 0.55
C VAL A 162 17.85 -1.31 -0.09
N ALA A 163 17.67 0.01 -0.04
CA ALA A 163 18.69 0.98 -0.36
C ALA A 163 19.34 1.45 0.94
N LEU A 164 20.66 1.34 1.02
CA LEU A 164 21.46 1.84 2.12
C LEU A 164 22.11 3.17 1.70
N ALA A 165 22.17 4.12 2.62
CA ALA A 165 22.90 5.37 2.46
C ALA A 165 23.80 5.60 3.68
N PRO A 166 24.81 6.48 3.58
CA PRO A 166 25.62 6.86 4.74
C PRO A 166 24.72 7.37 5.88
N GLY A 167 24.91 6.85 7.07
CA GLY A 167 24.19 7.32 8.26
C GLY A 167 24.75 8.67 8.73
N ASP A 168 23.94 9.41 9.44
CA ASP A 168 24.32 10.69 10.09
C ASP A 168 24.99 10.49 11.48
N GLY A 169 25.29 9.23 11.83
CA GLY A 169 25.87 8.86 13.11
C GLY A 169 24.85 8.76 14.27
N SER A 170 23.58 9.09 14.03
CA SER A 170 22.54 9.11 15.07
C SER A 170 21.75 7.80 15.19
N THR A 171 21.80 6.92 14.18
CA THR A 171 21.07 5.65 14.19
C THR A 171 22.03 4.47 14.25
N THR A 172 21.88 3.68 15.26
CA THR A 172 22.60 2.42 15.45
C THR A 172 21.76 1.28 14.90
N PHE A 173 22.21 0.59 13.84
CA PHE A 173 21.91 -0.84 13.74
C PHE A 173 22.32 -1.43 15.10
N GLY A 174 21.39 -2.03 15.82
CA GLY A 174 21.63 -2.54 17.18
C GLY A 174 22.99 -3.20 17.36
N ASP A 175 23.56 -3.17 18.53
CA ASP A 175 24.94 -3.55 18.90
C ASP A 175 25.42 -4.96 18.50
N ALA A 176 24.64 -5.73 17.74
CA ALA A 176 24.91 -7.12 17.39
C ALA A 176 25.98 -7.32 16.29
N GLY A 177 26.68 -6.30 15.84
CA GLY A 177 27.67 -6.44 14.76
C GLY A 177 28.78 -5.40 14.79
N ALA A 178 29.39 -5.14 15.96
CA ALA A 178 30.57 -4.29 16.05
C ALA A 178 31.78 -4.97 15.37
N VAL A 179 31.93 -4.76 14.05
CA VAL A 179 33.22 -4.97 13.40
C VAL A 179 34.11 -3.81 13.84
N SER A 180 35.00 -4.12 14.77
CA SER A 180 36.04 -3.21 15.26
C SER A 180 36.88 -2.73 14.08
N GLY A 181 36.89 -1.41 13.81
CA GLY A 181 37.96 -0.83 13.01
C GLY A 181 37.66 0.16 11.91
N THR A 182 36.42 0.61 11.68
CA THR A 182 36.20 1.71 10.71
C THR A 182 35.50 2.89 11.37
N SER A 183 36.21 3.99 11.46
CA SER A 183 35.71 5.32 11.82
C SER A 183 34.84 5.90 10.67
N GLY A 184 33.69 5.30 10.43
CA GLY A 184 32.71 5.74 9.42
C GLY A 184 31.31 5.66 9.99
N ALA A 185 30.47 6.64 9.70
CA ALA A 185 29.05 6.60 10.03
C ALA A 185 28.42 5.29 9.51
N ARG A 186 27.73 4.55 10.38
CA ARG A 186 27.08 3.27 9.98
C ARG A 186 26.00 3.56 8.96
N PRO A 187 25.84 2.72 7.90
CA PRO A 187 24.82 2.92 6.92
C PRO A 187 23.42 2.82 7.57
N ARG A 188 22.45 3.51 7.00
CA ARG A 188 21.04 3.43 7.37
C ARG A 188 20.18 3.04 6.19
N VAL A 189 19.03 2.46 6.42
CA VAL A 189 18.06 2.19 5.34
C VAL A 189 17.48 3.53 4.88
N ALA A 190 17.70 3.84 3.60
CA ALA A 190 17.20 5.04 2.94
C ALA A 190 15.86 4.78 2.23
N GLY A 191 15.56 3.53 1.93
CA GLY A 191 14.31 3.10 1.34
C GLY A 191 14.28 1.59 1.12
N PHE A 192 13.10 1.07 0.84
CA PHE A 192 12.90 -0.34 0.56
C PHE A 192 11.78 -0.55 -0.45
N VAL A 193 11.76 -1.72 -1.08
CA VAL A 193 10.68 -2.19 -1.93
C VAL A 193 10.38 -3.65 -1.65
N TRP A 194 9.09 -3.98 -1.49
CA TRP A 194 8.57 -5.33 -1.39
C TRP A 194 7.80 -5.66 -2.66
N THR A 195 8.00 -6.87 -3.15
CA THR A 195 7.25 -7.38 -4.29
C THR A 195 6.39 -8.56 -3.87
N LYS A 196 5.32 -8.76 -4.62
CA LYS A 196 4.41 -9.90 -4.45
C LYS A 196 4.08 -10.50 -5.80
N ILE A 197 4.06 -11.82 -5.88
CA ILE A 197 3.65 -12.53 -7.09
C ILE A 197 2.33 -13.20 -6.82
N HIS A 198 1.33 -12.83 -7.59
CA HIS A 198 0.03 -13.49 -7.59
C HIS A 198 0.06 -14.69 -8.53
N GLY A 199 -0.49 -15.81 -8.06
CA GLY A 199 -0.67 -16.99 -8.90
C GLY A 199 -1.61 -16.71 -10.08
N VAL A 200 -1.70 -17.66 -10.99
CA VAL A 200 -2.68 -17.61 -12.07
C VAL A 200 -4.08 -17.61 -11.46
N SER A 201 -4.82 -16.51 -11.62
CA SER A 201 -6.21 -16.48 -11.20
C SER A 201 -7.03 -17.38 -12.14
N THR A 202 -7.73 -18.34 -11.55
CA THR A 202 -8.70 -19.20 -12.27
C THR A 202 -10.09 -18.56 -12.32
N ASP A 203 -10.24 -17.34 -11.85
CA ASP A 203 -11.53 -16.66 -11.80
C ASP A 203 -11.91 -16.14 -13.19
N ALA A 204 -12.92 -16.77 -13.76
CA ALA A 204 -13.49 -16.46 -15.09
C ALA A 204 -14.12 -15.05 -15.18
N SER A 205 -14.13 -14.26 -14.12
CA SER A 205 -14.69 -12.90 -14.09
C SER A 205 -13.68 -11.78 -14.41
N THR A 206 -12.39 -12.10 -14.49
CA THR A 206 -11.33 -11.18 -14.93
C THR A 206 -10.79 -11.62 -16.28
N GLU A 207 -11.30 -11.06 -17.34
CA GLU A 207 -10.99 -11.41 -18.75
C GLU A 207 -9.53 -11.11 -19.18
N LEU A 208 -8.53 -10.95 -18.32
CA LEU A 208 -7.27 -10.34 -18.76
C LEU A 208 -5.95 -10.90 -18.22
N SER A 209 -5.85 -12.08 -17.67
CA SER A 209 -4.49 -12.62 -17.51
C SER A 209 -4.45 -14.13 -17.30
N THR A 210 -3.99 -14.85 -18.29
CA THR A 210 -3.62 -16.29 -18.19
C THR A 210 -2.24 -16.49 -17.53
N GLY A 211 -1.60 -15.43 -17.02
CA GLY A 211 -0.25 -15.44 -16.48
C GLY A 211 -0.15 -14.94 -15.03
N LYS A 212 1.01 -15.14 -14.42
CA LYS A 212 1.34 -14.58 -13.11
C LYS A 212 1.35 -13.06 -13.16
N ILE A 213 0.90 -12.40 -12.10
CA ILE A 213 0.94 -10.95 -11.96
C ILE A 213 2.00 -10.60 -10.91
N GLY A 214 2.91 -9.70 -11.24
CA GLY A 214 3.89 -9.13 -10.31
C GLY A 214 3.39 -7.81 -9.74
N GLU A 215 3.39 -7.67 -8.43
CA GLU A 215 2.97 -6.46 -7.74
C GLU A 215 4.16 -5.77 -7.07
N LEU A 216 4.27 -4.46 -7.24
CA LEU A 216 5.02 -3.61 -6.32
C LEU A 216 4.14 -3.41 -5.09
N TYR A 217 4.33 -4.27 -4.08
CA TYR A 217 3.44 -4.36 -2.93
C TYR A 217 3.60 -3.19 -1.97
N LEU A 218 4.86 -2.80 -1.68
CA LEU A 218 5.16 -1.69 -0.78
C LEU A 218 6.48 -1.03 -1.20
N VAL A 219 6.48 0.29 -1.33
CA VAL A 219 7.67 1.08 -1.65
C VAL A 219 7.77 2.23 -0.67
N GLY A 220 8.76 2.21 0.20
CA GLY A 220 9.01 3.25 1.19
C GLY A 220 10.35 3.93 0.96
N VAL A 221 10.39 5.27 1.03
CA VAL A 221 11.63 6.06 1.00
C VAL A 221 11.61 7.01 2.18
N ASP A 222 12.66 6.96 2.99
CA ASP A 222 12.86 7.87 4.11
C ASP A 222 12.70 9.33 3.64
N PRO A 223 11.81 10.13 4.25
CA PRO A 223 11.58 11.52 3.85
C PRO A 223 12.86 12.35 3.75
N ALA A 224 13.86 12.11 4.62
CA ALA A 224 15.15 12.79 4.56
C ALA A 224 15.98 12.42 3.32
N MET A 225 15.63 11.33 2.64
CA MET A 225 16.36 10.82 1.46
C MET A 225 15.56 10.93 0.17
N GLN A 226 14.37 11.54 0.23
CA GLN A 226 13.56 11.81 -0.95
C GLN A 226 14.27 12.81 -1.91
N GLY A 227 13.85 12.82 -3.18
CA GLY A 227 14.49 13.64 -4.22
C GLY A 227 15.81 13.10 -4.78
N GLN A 228 16.40 12.08 -4.15
CA GLN A 228 17.67 11.47 -4.55
C GLN A 228 17.52 10.25 -5.48
N ARG A 229 16.37 10.07 -6.10
CA ARG A 229 16.03 8.97 -7.03
C ARG A 229 16.00 7.56 -6.43
N ILE A 230 16.11 7.41 -5.11
CA ILE A 230 16.09 6.10 -4.43
C ILE A 230 14.85 5.30 -4.81
N GLY A 231 13.66 5.90 -4.72
CA GLY A 231 12.41 5.24 -5.10
C GLY A 231 12.39 4.78 -6.58
N THR A 232 12.94 5.59 -7.48
CA THR A 232 13.05 5.23 -8.91
C THR A 232 13.95 4.02 -9.13
N VAL A 233 15.10 3.97 -8.45
CA VAL A 233 16.05 2.84 -8.57
C VAL A 233 15.44 1.58 -7.97
N LEU A 234 14.85 1.65 -6.77
CA LEU A 234 14.18 0.52 -6.12
C LEU A 234 13.05 -0.04 -6.99
N THR A 235 12.20 0.84 -7.54
CA THR A 235 11.14 0.45 -8.49
C THR A 235 11.72 -0.26 -9.71
N SER A 236 12.78 0.30 -10.33
CA SER A 236 13.41 -0.30 -11.50
C SER A 236 13.97 -1.70 -11.21
N LEU A 237 14.60 -1.90 -10.06
CA LEU A 237 15.16 -3.19 -9.66
C LEU A 237 14.06 -4.23 -9.38
N ALA A 238 13.05 -3.82 -8.63
CA ALA A 238 11.91 -4.69 -8.31
C ALA A 238 11.19 -5.16 -9.59
N LEU A 239 10.93 -4.27 -10.54
CA LEU A 239 10.31 -4.63 -11.83
C LEU A 239 11.18 -5.60 -12.64
N ARG A 240 12.51 -5.41 -12.64
CA ARG A 240 13.43 -6.34 -13.30
C ARG A 240 13.40 -7.70 -12.64
N GLN A 241 13.43 -7.74 -11.32
CA GLN A 241 13.36 -8.98 -10.57
C GLN A 241 12.04 -9.71 -10.85
N LEU A 242 10.91 -9.02 -10.81
CA LEU A 242 9.62 -9.58 -11.17
C LEU A 242 9.58 -10.10 -12.62
N ALA A 243 10.25 -9.42 -13.56
CA ALA A 243 10.34 -9.88 -14.94
C ALA A 243 11.07 -11.24 -15.05
N THR A 244 12.10 -11.51 -14.22
CA THR A 244 12.78 -12.82 -14.17
C THR A 244 11.85 -13.94 -13.68
N ARG A 245 10.77 -13.61 -13.00
CA ARG A 245 9.76 -14.54 -12.51
C ARG A 245 8.68 -14.86 -13.56
N HIS A 246 8.86 -14.37 -14.80
CA HIS A 246 7.95 -14.59 -15.93
C HIS A 246 6.51 -14.15 -15.64
N VAL A 247 6.35 -12.97 -15.04
CA VAL A 247 5.04 -12.36 -14.86
C VAL A 247 4.55 -11.80 -16.18
N SER A 248 3.24 -11.84 -16.42
CA SER A 248 2.60 -11.31 -17.64
C SER A 248 2.27 -9.82 -17.54
N GLN A 249 2.17 -9.30 -16.32
CA GLN A 249 1.80 -7.93 -16.03
C GLN A 249 2.41 -7.49 -14.70
N PHE A 250 2.75 -6.22 -14.61
CA PHE A 250 3.03 -5.54 -13.35
C PHE A 250 1.82 -4.74 -12.90
N ILE A 251 1.56 -4.73 -11.60
CA ILE A 251 0.55 -3.88 -10.96
C ILE A 251 1.14 -3.19 -9.72
N LEU A 252 0.47 -2.14 -9.30
CA LEU A 252 0.68 -1.48 -8.01
C LEU A 252 -0.59 -0.74 -7.60
N TYR A 253 -0.65 -0.38 -6.32
CA TYR A 253 -1.69 0.49 -5.78
C TYR A 253 -1.05 1.76 -5.22
N VAL A 254 -1.70 2.90 -5.43
CA VAL A 254 -1.20 4.20 -5.00
C VAL A 254 -2.36 5.15 -4.72
N GLU A 255 -2.28 5.94 -3.65
CA GLU A 255 -3.24 7.01 -3.38
C GLU A 255 -3.23 8.05 -4.50
N GLY A 256 -4.42 8.48 -4.93
CA GLY A 256 -4.58 9.40 -6.06
C GLY A 256 -3.95 10.78 -5.83
N ASP A 257 -3.76 11.19 -4.58
CA ASP A 257 -3.10 12.44 -4.19
C ASP A 257 -1.57 12.32 -4.04
N ASN A 258 -1.01 11.10 -4.08
CA ASN A 258 0.44 10.88 -4.02
C ASN A 258 1.14 11.18 -5.36
N THR A 259 1.15 12.47 -5.71
CA THR A 259 1.70 12.94 -7.00
C THR A 259 3.17 12.60 -7.21
N ALA A 260 3.94 12.45 -6.13
CA ALA A 260 5.37 12.09 -6.21
C ALA A 260 5.54 10.64 -6.67
N ALA A 261 4.79 9.71 -6.08
CA ALA A 261 4.82 8.30 -6.47
C ALA A 261 4.24 8.09 -7.88
N LEU A 262 3.13 8.75 -8.21
CA LEU A 262 2.52 8.69 -9.55
C LEU A 262 3.53 9.03 -10.64
N LYS A 263 4.29 10.13 -10.49
CA LYS A 263 5.34 10.52 -11.45
C LYS A 263 6.45 9.47 -11.60
N VAL A 264 6.79 8.74 -10.52
CA VAL A 264 7.77 7.65 -10.60
C VAL A 264 7.20 6.51 -11.43
N TYR A 265 5.96 6.08 -11.15
CA TYR A 265 5.33 4.96 -11.83
C TYR A 265 5.02 5.25 -13.30
N GLU A 266 4.54 6.45 -13.62
CA GLU A 266 4.33 6.88 -15.00
C GLU A 266 5.61 6.83 -15.84
N ARG A 267 6.77 7.24 -15.27
CA ARG A 267 8.08 7.12 -15.94
C ARG A 267 8.51 5.68 -16.21
N HIS A 268 7.98 4.72 -15.44
CA HIS A 268 8.18 3.28 -15.66
C HIS A 268 7.13 2.69 -16.61
N GLY A 269 6.27 3.50 -17.22
CA GLY A 269 5.27 3.09 -18.18
C GLY A 269 3.97 2.54 -17.56
N PHE A 270 3.76 2.76 -16.26
CA PHE A 270 2.48 2.44 -15.64
C PHE A 270 1.40 3.43 -16.07
N THR A 271 0.21 2.90 -16.27
CA THR A 271 -1.02 3.65 -16.53
C THR A 271 -2.11 3.24 -15.56
N ILE A 272 -3.02 4.13 -15.26
CA ILE A 272 -4.16 3.83 -14.38
C ILE A 272 -5.04 2.79 -15.08
N SER A 273 -5.24 1.64 -14.43
CA SER A 273 -6.10 0.56 -14.90
C SER A 273 -7.45 0.51 -14.17
N ARG A 274 -7.49 0.95 -12.91
CA ARG A 274 -8.70 1.03 -12.09
C ARG A 274 -8.56 2.12 -11.05
N CYS A 275 -9.68 2.72 -10.66
CA CYS A 275 -9.78 3.63 -9.54
C CYS A 275 -10.78 3.07 -8.54
N ASP A 276 -10.40 2.87 -7.30
CA ASP A 276 -11.27 2.53 -6.19
C ASP A 276 -11.49 3.79 -5.34
N VAL A 277 -12.72 4.02 -4.93
CA VAL A 277 -13.10 5.26 -4.23
C VAL A 277 -13.66 4.95 -2.86
N ALA A 278 -13.10 5.57 -1.83
CA ALA A 278 -13.66 5.53 -0.50
C ALA A 278 -14.62 6.72 -0.28
N TYR A 279 -15.78 6.40 0.25
CA TYR A 279 -16.79 7.37 0.65
C TYR A 279 -16.95 7.36 2.16
N ARG A 280 -17.05 8.54 2.77
CA ARG A 280 -17.31 8.69 4.21
C ARG A 280 -18.75 9.14 4.45
N TYR A 281 -19.34 8.62 5.51
CA TYR A 281 -20.65 8.98 5.97
C TYR A 281 -20.57 9.98 7.14
N ASP A 282 -21.24 11.11 7.00
CA ASP A 282 -21.33 12.12 8.05
C ASP A 282 -22.75 12.15 8.65
N ARG A 283 -22.93 11.43 9.75
CA ARG A 283 -24.22 11.36 10.47
C ARG A 283 -24.68 12.71 11.02
N CYS A 284 -23.75 13.54 11.47
CA CYS A 284 -24.11 14.84 12.06
C CYS A 284 -24.71 15.76 11.01
N LYS A 285 -24.24 15.63 9.77
CA LYS A 285 -24.68 16.46 8.65
C LYS A 285 -25.92 15.88 7.95
N TYR A 286 -26.01 14.56 7.88
CA TYR A 286 -27.07 13.83 7.16
C TYR A 286 -27.56 12.62 7.96
N PRO A 287 -28.48 12.79 8.94
CA PRO A 287 -29.01 11.65 9.69
C PRO A 287 -29.78 10.72 8.74
N LEU A 288 -29.45 9.40 8.79
CA LEU A 288 -30.21 8.39 8.05
C LEU A 288 -31.64 8.35 8.60
N THR A 289 -32.61 8.69 7.76
CA THR A 289 -34.01 8.37 8.05
C THR A 289 -34.24 6.90 7.70
N GLU A 290 -34.92 6.15 8.57
CA GLU A 290 -35.27 4.75 8.28
C GLU A 290 -35.91 4.66 6.88
N PRO A 291 -35.46 3.72 6.03
CA PRO A 291 -36.08 3.51 4.72
C PRO A 291 -37.51 3.06 4.92
N ARG A 292 -38.45 3.81 4.38
CA ARG A 292 -39.89 3.47 4.36
C ARG A 292 -40.15 2.19 3.57
#